data_84ad86b64de82161b6392d6770302fa6
#
_entry.id   84ad86b64de82161b6392d6770302fa6
#
_cell.length_a   1.000
_cell.length_b   1.000
_cell.length_c   1.000
_cell.angle_alpha   90.00
_cell.angle_beta   90.00
_cell.angle_gamma   90.00
#
_symmetry.space_group_name_H-M   'P 1'
#
loop_
_entity.id
_entity.type
_entity.pdbx_description
1 polymer ?
#
loop_
_entity_poly.entity_id
_entity_poly.type
_entity_poly.pdbx_seq_one_letter_code
_entity_poly.pdbx_strand_id
1 'polypeptide(L)'
;MNNQNTIGFLKSHKKYERRIALLPQELSKLVDPNSIYLEKNYGSDLGISDNDYTNLGAHIVSRDVALEQDIICDPKIGESDFLHRLQKHQTVFGWLHAKQNQDITNVLLETKVRAIAWEEMYSDNRHIFWRNNELAGEAAIMHAFLLTGQMPYDTKVAVIGRGNVAFGAIKILQGLGADVTVFKHNQEELLSKSLN
;
A
#
# COMPACT_ATOMS: atom_id res chain seq x y z
N MET A 1 30.38 -3.71 -17.73
CA MET A 1 29.29 -2.70 -17.63
C MET A 1 28.43 -3.15 -16.45
N ASN A 2 28.38 -2.37 -15.38
CA ASN A 2 27.45 -2.64 -14.30
C ASN A 2 26.04 -2.45 -14.87
N ASN A 3 25.32 -3.54 -15.11
CA ASN A 3 23.92 -3.48 -15.49
C ASN A 3 23.15 -3.04 -14.24
N GLN A 4 22.96 -1.75 -14.09
CA GLN A 4 22.19 -1.19 -12.99
C GLN A 4 20.71 -1.35 -13.36
N ASN A 5 19.92 -2.02 -12.51
CA ASN A 5 18.50 -2.22 -12.75
C ASN A 5 17.78 -0.88 -12.78
N THR A 6 16.87 -0.71 -13.71
CA THR A 6 15.99 0.45 -13.82
C THR A 6 14.65 0.19 -13.13
N ILE A 7 14.02 1.26 -12.60
CA ILE A 7 12.77 1.13 -11.87
C ILE A 7 11.71 2.04 -12.49
N GLY A 8 10.61 1.45 -12.94
CA GLY A 8 9.42 2.13 -13.41
C GLY A 8 8.40 2.32 -12.29
N PHE A 9 8.08 3.55 -11.96
CA PHE A 9 7.02 3.89 -11.00
C PHE A 9 5.77 4.30 -11.75
N LEU A 10 4.67 3.60 -11.49
CA LEU A 10 3.39 3.81 -12.14
C LEU A 10 2.39 4.47 -11.20
N LYS A 11 1.55 5.32 -11.77
CA LYS A 11 0.37 5.82 -11.09
C LYS A 11 -0.68 4.72 -11.05
N SER A 12 -1.18 4.40 -9.86
CA SER A 12 -2.23 3.37 -9.73
C SER A 12 -3.50 3.81 -10.42
N HIS A 13 -4.11 2.92 -11.22
CA HIS A 13 -5.41 3.15 -11.85
C HIS A 13 -6.59 2.67 -10.98
N LYS A 14 -6.31 2.15 -9.79
CA LYS A 14 -7.37 1.77 -8.86
C LYS A 14 -8.19 2.99 -8.45
N LYS A 15 -9.50 2.87 -8.54
CA LYS A 15 -10.42 3.93 -8.15
C LYS A 15 -10.16 4.39 -6.70
N TYR A 16 -10.02 5.69 -6.50
CA TYR A 16 -9.72 6.35 -5.22
C TYR A 16 -8.32 6.07 -4.64
N GLU A 17 -7.42 5.35 -5.33
CA GLU A 17 -6.04 5.23 -4.90
C GLU A 17 -5.25 6.49 -5.28
N ARG A 18 -4.70 7.17 -4.29
CA ARG A 18 -3.89 8.38 -4.46
C ARG A 18 -2.48 8.22 -3.89
N ARG A 19 -2.19 7.08 -3.28
CA ARG A 19 -0.84 6.83 -2.75
C ARG A 19 0.12 6.64 -3.90
N ILE A 20 1.33 7.16 -3.72
CA ILE A 20 2.47 6.94 -4.59
C ILE A 20 3.60 6.28 -3.80
N ALA A 21 4.43 5.52 -4.47
CA ALA A 21 5.48 4.73 -3.81
C ALA A 21 6.76 5.53 -3.57
N LEU A 22 6.97 6.63 -4.29
CA LEU A 22 8.18 7.45 -4.21
C LEU A 22 7.82 8.93 -4.15
N LEU A 23 8.29 9.62 -3.12
CA LEU A 23 8.20 11.08 -2.99
C LEU A 23 9.52 11.73 -3.47
N PRO A 24 9.51 13.01 -3.94
CA PRO A 24 10.73 13.71 -4.34
C PRO A 24 11.79 13.75 -3.23
N GLN A 25 11.37 13.97 -1.99
CA GLN A 25 12.27 13.96 -0.83
C GLN A 25 12.94 12.60 -0.57
N GLU A 26 12.33 11.50 -1.00
CA GLU A 26 12.94 10.17 -0.90
C GLU A 26 13.82 9.87 -2.12
N LEU A 27 13.43 10.35 -3.30
CA LEU A 27 14.25 10.28 -4.51
C LEU A 27 15.61 10.96 -4.29
N SER A 28 15.65 12.11 -3.62
CA SER A 28 16.90 12.83 -3.33
C SER A 28 17.91 12.06 -2.46
N LYS A 29 17.48 10.99 -1.80
CA LYS A 29 18.32 10.12 -0.96
C LYS A 29 18.89 8.92 -1.74
N LEU A 30 18.43 8.68 -2.96
CA LEU A 30 18.89 7.55 -3.76
C LEU A 30 20.30 7.84 -4.32
N VAL A 31 21.08 6.78 -4.42
CA VAL A 31 22.45 6.84 -4.96
C VAL A 31 22.46 7.18 -6.45
N ASP A 32 21.48 6.66 -7.19
CA ASP A 32 21.34 6.90 -8.63
C ASP A 32 19.89 7.21 -9.02
N PRO A 33 19.50 8.48 -8.96
CA PRO A 33 18.18 8.91 -9.42
C PRO A 33 17.94 8.69 -10.92
N ASN A 34 19.00 8.58 -11.75
CA ASN A 34 18.87 8.37 -13.19
C ASN A 34 18.35 6.96 -13.55
N SER A 35 18.35 6.04 -12.61
CA SER A 35 17.72 4.71 -12.81
C SER A 35 16.20 4.73 -12.61
N ILE A 36 15.61 5.87 -12.28
CA ILE A 36 14.20 6.02 -11.91
C ILE A 36 13.40 6.60 -13.08
N TYR A 37 12.37 5.89 -13.47
CA TYR A 37 11.43 6.23 -14.55
C TYR A 37 10.02 6.36 -13.96
N LEU A 38 9.44 7.55 -14.01
CA LEU A 38 8.12 7.82 -13.46
C LEU A 38 7.13 8.09 -14.61
N GLU A 39 5.96 7.49 -14.50
CA GLU A 39 4.86 7.80 -15.40
C GLU A 39 4.50 9.28 -15.31
N LYS A 40 4.23 9.92 -16.45
CA LYS A 40 3.81 11.33 -16.51
C LYS A 40 2.64 11.62 -15.56
N ASN A 41 2.72 12.72 -14.85
CA ASN A 41 1.76 13.14 -13.82
C ASN A 41 1.69 12.18 -12.60
N TYR A 42 2.77 11.45 -12.31
CA TYR A 42 2.85 10.47 -11.21
C TYR A 42 2.40 11.05 -9.86
N GLY A 43 2.87 12.24 -9.50
CA GLY A 43 2.57 12.90 -8.22
C GLY A 43 1.36 13.84 -8.24
N SER A 44 0.67 14.00 -9.36
CA SER A 44 -0.32 15.05 -9.59
C SER A 44 -1.48 15.06 -8.58
N ASP A 45 -1.93 13.89 -8.11
CA ASP A 45 -3.02 13.78 -7.14
C ASP A 45 -2.65 14.27 -5.74
N LEU A 46 -1.35 14.46 -5.50
CA LEU A 46 -0.79 15.02 -4.26
C LEU A 46 -0.24 16.43 -4.45
N GLY A 47 -0.48 17.06 -5.62
CA GLY A 47 0.02 18.39 -5.94
C GLY A 47 1.52 18.43 -6.25
N ILE A 48 2.17 17.29 -6.50
CA ILE A 48 3.58 17.18 -6.85
C ILE A 48 3.70 17.21 -8.37
N SER A 49 4.54 18.09 -8.89
CA SER A 49 4.75 18.24 -10.32
C SER A 49 5.81 17.26 -10.86
N ASP A 50 5.76 16.99 -12.17
CA ASP A 50 6.80 16.20 -12.82
C ASP A 50 8.20 16.85 -12.70
N ASN A 51 8.26 18.19 -12.65
CA ASN A 51 9.50 18.94 -12.47
C ASN A 51 10.16 18.68 -11.12
N ASP A 52 9.39 18.38 -10.05
CA ASP A 52 9.94 18.05 -8.74
C ASP A 52 10.77 16.76 -8.78
N TYR A 53 10.49 15.87 -9.70
CA TYR A 53 11.25 14.64 -9.93
C TYR A 53 12.39 14.83 -10.93
N THR A 54 12.15 15.52 -12.04
CA THR A 54 13.20 15.70 -13.07
C THR A 54 14.34 16.56 -12.58
N ASN A 55 14.10 17.55 -11.71
CA ASN A 55 15.13 18.36 -11.07
C ASN A 55 16.06 17.53 -10.15
N LEU A 56 15.63 16.35 -9.74
CA LEU A 56 16.40 15.40 -8.94
C LEU A 56 17.06 14.28 -9.77
N GLY A 57 16.90 14.32 -11.10
CA GLY A 57 17.55 13.40 -12.02
C GLY A 57 16.69 12.22 -12.50
N ALA A 58 15.43 12.08 -12.05
CA ALA A 58 14.55 11.03 -12.55
C ALA A 58 13.99 11.37 -13.95
N HIS A 59 13.56 10.34 -14.66
CA HIS A 59 12.98 10.46 -16.00
C HIS A 59 11.45 10.44 -15.91
N ILE A 60 10.81 11.44 -16.51
CA ILE A 60 9.35 11.44 -16.71
C ILE A 60 9.05 10.89 -18.11
N VAL A 61 8.29 9.81 -18.15
CA VAL A 61 8.06 9.03 -19.37
C VAL A 61 6.58 8.68 -19.57
N SER A 62 6.23 8.12 -20.70
CA SER A 62 4.91 7.52 -20.88
C SER A 62 4.76 6.25 -20.01
N ARG A 63 3.51 5.86 -19.74
CA ARG A 63 3.22 4.61 -19.01
C ARG A 63 3.87 3.38 -19.65
N ASP A 64 3.82 3.29 -20.98
CA ASP A 64 4.41 2.15 -21.67
C ASP A 64 5.93 2.08 -21.51
N VAL A 65 6.63 3.20 -21.55
CA VAL A 65 8.08 3.27 -21.30
C VAL A 65 8.40 2.96 -19.83
N ALA A 66 7.56 3.40 -18.88
CA ALA A 66 7.74 3.03 -17.47
C ALA A 66 7.53 1.52 -17.25
N LEU A 67 6.64 0.87 -18.03
CA LEU A 67 6.41 -0.58 -17.99
C LEU A 67 7.53 -1.42 -18.62
N GLU A 68 8.43 -0.82 -19.38
CA GLU A 68 9.59 -1.52 -19.97
C GLU A 68 10.79 -1.65 -19.02
N GLN A 69 10.71 -1.06 -17.81
CA GLN A 69 11.82 -1.09 -16.87
C GLN A 69 11.98 -2.47 -16.20
N ASP A 70 13.15 -2.72 -15.60
CA ASP A 70 13.48 -4.01 -14.97
C ASP A 70 12.61 -4.29 -13.73
N ILE A 71 12.29 -3.25 -12.97
CA ILE A 71 11.45 -3.33 -11.78
C ILE A 71 10.26 -2.41 -11.96
N ILE A 72 9.07 -2.95 -11.78
CA ILE A 72 7.81 -2.21 -11.90
C ILE A 72 7.22 -2.02 -10.51
N CYS A 73 7.00 -0.77 -10.12
CA CYS A 73 6.48 -0.40 -8.82
C CYS A 73 5.14 0.33 -8.93
N ASP A 74 4.10 -0.21 -8.29
CA ASP A 74 2.79 0.41 -8.12
C ASP A 74 2.25 -0.01 -6.74
N PRO A 75 1.73 0.93 -5.91
CA PRO A 75 1.15 0.59 -4.61
C PRO A 75 0.03 -0.47 -4.67
N LYS A 76 -0.65 -0.61 -5.80
CA LYS A 76 -1.73 -1.58 -6.02
C LYS A 76 -1.46 -2.52 -7.19
N ILE A 77 -0.21 -2.91 -7.36
CA ILE A 77 0.26 -3.68 -8.52
C ILE A 77 -0.52 -4.98 -8.76
N GLY A 78 -0.94 -5.67 -7.71
CA GLY A 78 -1.75 -6.89 -7.85
C GLY A 78 -3.13 -6.67 -8.50
N GLU A 79 -3.67 -5.45 -8.40
CA GLU A 79 -4.97 -5.08 -8.99
C GLU A 79 -4.80 -4.28 -10.30
N SER A 80 -3.58 -4.22 -10.85
CA SER A 80 -3.29 -3.46 -12.07
C SER A 80 -3.74 -4.19 -13.33
N ASP A 81 -4.16 -3.42 -14.33
CA ASP A 81 -4.59 -3.89 -15.64
C ASP A 81 -3.43 -4.37 -16.55
N PHE A 82 -2.20 -4.05 -16.17
CA PHE A 82 -1.01 -4.36 -16.95
C PHE A 82 -0.25 -5.62 -16.51
N LEU A 83 -0.64 -6.25 -15.41
CA LEU A 83 0.13 -7.36 -14.82
C LEU A 83 0.41 -8.50 -15.81
N HIS A 84 -0.56 -8.79 -16.70
CA HIS A 84 -0.46 -9.80 -17.76
C HIS A 84 0.47 -9.41 -18.94
N ARG A 85 0.87 -8.10 -19.03
CA ARG A 85 1.75 -7.60 -20.09
C ARG A 85 3.24 -7.74 -19.72
N LEU A 86 3.54 -8.00 -18.45
CA LEU A 86 4.90 -8.02 -17.95
C LEU A 86 5.68 -9.24 -18.43
N GLN A 87 6.99 -9.11 -18.50
CA GLN A 87 7.90 -10.09 -19.07
C GLN A 87 8.67 -10.85 -17.96
N LYS A 88 9.03 -12.10 -18.25
CA LYS A 88 9.74 -13.01 -17.31
C LYS A 88 10.96 -12.40 -16.61
N HIS A 89 11.68 -11.49 -17.26
CA HIS A 89 12.88 -10.86 -16.67
C HIS A 89 12.55 -9.74 -15.67
N GLN A 90 11.32 -9.23 -15.69
CA GLN A 90 10.92 -8.12 -14.85
C GLN A 90 10.59 -8.55 -13.42
N THR A 91 10.70 -7.60 -12.51
CA THR A 91 10.31 -7.75 -11.11
C THR A 91 9.12 -6.83 -10.81
N VAL A 92 8.08 -7.35 -10.18
CA VAL A 92 6.97 -6.55 -9.64
C VAL A 92 7.19 -6.26 -8.16
N PHE A 93 6.93 -5.01 -7.75
CA PHE A 93 7.20 -4.51 -6.41
C PHE A 93 6.02 -3.66 -5.92
N GLY A 94 5.23 -4.16 -4.97
CA GLY A 94 4.03 -3.49 -4.48
C GLY A 94 3.13 -4.42 -3.67
N TRP A 95 1.91 -3.93 -3.31
CA TRP A 95 0.88 -4.77 -2.69
C TRP A 95 0.30 -5.70 -3.75
N LEU A 96 0.56 -6.99 -3.63
CA LEU A 96 0.15 -8.01 -4.60
C LEU A 96 -1.14 -8.71 -4.21
N HIS A 97 -1.30 -9.05 -2.93
CA HIS A 97 -2.43 -9.84 -2.41
C HIS A 97 -2.61 -11.20 -3.11
N ALA A 98 -1.54 -11.78 -3.65
CA ALA A 98 -1.57 -13.03 -4.40
C ALA A 98 -2.08 -14.22 -3.57
N LYS A 99 -1.77 -14.26 -2.27
CA LYS A 99 -2.25 -15.33 -1.36
C LYS A 99 -3.78 -15.33 -1.18
N GLN A 100 -4.42 -14.18 -1.34
CA GLN A 100 -5.86 -13.99 -1.18
C GLN A 100 -6.62 -14.02 -2.51
N ASN A 101 -5.90 -13.95 -3.64
CA ASN A 101 -6.50 -13.87 -4.97
C ASN A 101 -5.83 -14.83 -5.95
N GLN A 102 -6.57 -15.89 -6.31
CA GLN A 102 -6.07 -16.93 -7.20
C GLN A 102 -5.79 -16.41 -8.62
N ASP A 103 -6.56 -15.44 -9.12
CA ASP A 103 -6.38 -14.87 -10.46
C ASP A 103 -5.04 -14.13 -10.55
N ILE A 104 -4.70 -13.35 -9.53
CA ILE A 104 -3.38 -12.69 -9.45
C ILE A 104 -2.26 -13.74 -9.43
N THR A 105 -2.42 -14.78 -8.62
CA THR A 105 -1.44 -15.88 -8.56
C THR A 105 -1.25 -16.53 -9.93
N ASN A 106 -2.33 -16.82 -10.65
CA ASN A 106 -2.29 -17.42 -11.99
C ASN A 106 -1.54 -16.51 -12.97
N VAL A 107 -1.82 -15.20 -13.00
CA VAL A 107 -1.12 -14.25 -13.87
C VAL A 107 0.37 -14.20 -13.56
N LEU A 108 0.76 -14.19 -12.28
CA LEU A 108 2.18 -14.19 -11.88
C LEU A 108 2.89 -15.48 -12.34
N LEU A 109 2.21 -16.64 -12.28
CA LEU A 109 2.75 -17.91 -12.76
C LEU A 109 2.86 -17.95 -14.28
N GLU A 110 1.89 -17.40 -15.02
CA GLU A 110 1.89 -17.32 -16.48
C GLU A 110 2.99 -16.40 -17.01
N THR A 111 3.12 -15.20 -16.45
CA THR A 111 4.12 -14.23 -16.86
C THR A 111 5.53 -14.59 -16.38
N LYS A 112 5.64 -15.40 -15.33
CA LYS A 112 6.92 -15.82 -14.71
C LYS A 112 7.79 -14.66 -14.26
N VAL A 113 7.18 -13.54 -13.92
CA VAL A 113 7.86 -12.39 -13.32
C VAL A 113 8.37 -12.73 -11.92
N ARG A 114 9.40 -12.03 -11.46
CA ARG A 114 9.79 -12.08 -10.05
C ARG A 114 8.83 -11.17 -9.27
N ALA A 115 8.22 -11.69 -8.20
CA ALA A 115 7.27 -10.95 -7.39
C ALA A 115 7.82 -10.67 -6.00
N ILE A 116 7.84 -9.40 -5.60
CA ILE A 116 8.19 -8.94 -4.25
C ILE A 116 6.97 -8.25 -3.68
N ALA A 117 6.26 -8.98 -2.83
CA ALA A 117 5.01 -8.52 -2.22
C ALA A 117 5.29 -7.69 -0.96
N TRP A 118 4.80 -6.45 -0.90
CA TRP A 118 4.99 -5.58 0.27
C TRP A 118 4.36 -6.14 1.54
N GLU A 119 3.28 -6.91 1.42
CA GLU A 119 2.63 -7.58 2.55
C GLU A 119 3.48 -8.70 3.19
N GLU A 120 4.54 -9.15 2.51
CA GLU A 120 5.45 -10.18 2.99
C GLU A 120 6.84 -9.64 3.36
N MET A 121 7.00 -8.31 3.41
CA MET A 121 8.29 -7.68 3.73
C MET A 121 8.44 -7.43 5.23
N TYR A 122 9.41 -8.09 5.83
CA TYR A 122 9.72 -7.98 7.26
C TYR A 122 11.20 -7.65 7.48
N SER A 123 11.48 -6.85 8.51
CA SER A 123 12.81 -6.63 9.07
C SER A 123 12.70 -6.78 10.59
N ASP A 124 13.62 -7.55 11.17
CA ASP A 124 13.67 -7.81 12.62
C ASP A 124 12.30 -8.26 13.21
N ASN A 125 11.64 -9.18 12.52
CA ASN A 125 10.30 -9.70 12.85
C ASN A 125 9.18 -8.64 12.83
N ARG A 126 9.43 -7.46 12.29
CA ARG A 126 8.44 -6.41 12.13
C ARG A 126 8.13 -6.19 10.66
N HIS A 127 6.84 -6.11 10.32
CA HIS A 127 6.40 -5.74 8.97
C HIS A 127 6.93 -4.35 8.61
N ILE A 128 7.60 -4.20 7.46
CA ILE A 128 8.21 -2.92 7.05
C ILE A 128 7.15 -1.82 6.93
N PHE A 129 5.98 -2.16 6.39
CA PHE A 129 4.86 -1.22 6.21
C PHE A 129 3.88 -1.21 7.40
N TRP A 130 4.35 -1.48 8.63
CA TRP A 130 3.52 -1.51 9.83
C TRP A 130 2.71 -0.21 10.01
N ARG A 131 3.30 0.93 9.69
CA ARG A 131 2.61 2.23 9.81
C ARG A 131 1.46 2.38 8.81
N ASN A 132 1.62 1.85 7.58
CA ASN A 132 0.53 1.82 6.61
C ASN A 132 -0.67 1.00 7.14
N ASN A 133 -0.40 -0.10 7.84
CA ASN A 133 -1.45 -0.93 8.43
C ASN A 133 -2.16 -0.21 9.60
N GLU A 134 -1.42 0.55 10.42
CA GLU A 134 -2.04 1.41 11.44
C GLU A 134 -2.94 2.48 10.79
N LEU A 135 -2.45 3.18 9.78
CA LEU A 135 -3.23 4.16 9.03
C LEU A 135 -4.49 3.57 8.41
N ALA A 136 -4.43 2.32 7.94
CA ALA A 136 -5.61 1.63 7.44
C ALA A 136 -6.67 1.43 8.54
N GLY A 137 -6.26 1.08 9.75
CA GLY A 137 -7.16 0.98 10.91
C GLY A 137 -7.73 2.33 11.32
N GLU A 138 -6.89 3.37 11.38
CA GLU A 138 -7.31 4.75 11.66
C GLU A 138 -8.38 5.21 10.64
N ALA A 139 -8.11 5.03 9.35
CA ALA A 139 -9.02 5.42 8.27
C ALA A 139 -10.34 4.62 8.28
N ALA A 140 -10.28 3.33 8.56
CA ALA A 140 -11.48 2.48 8.62
C ALA A 140 -12.46 2.97 9.70
N ILE A 141 -11.97 3.35 10.87
CA ILE A 141 -12.81 3.88 11.95
C ILE A 141 -13.41 5.22 11.58
N MET A 142 -12.61 6.15 11.05
CA MET A 142 -13.13 7.46 10.60
C MET A 142 -14.22 7.29 9.53
N HIS A 143 -14.00 6.37 8.59
CA HIS A 143 -14.98 6.09 7.54
C HIS A 143 -16.26 5.46 8.09
N ALA A 144 -16.15 4.51 9.03
CA ALA A 144 -17.31 3.88 9.66
C ALA A 144 -18.19 4.92 10.38
N PHE A 145 -17.62 5.83 11.14
CA PHE A 145 -18.40 6.89 11.81
C PHE A 145 -19.04 7.87 10.82
N LEU A 146 -18.36 8.20 9.72
CA LEU A 146 -18.97 9.00 8.65
C LEU A 146 -20.18 8.31 8.03
N LEU A 147 -20.12 6.99 7.81
CA LEU A 147 -21.22 6.24 7.21
C LEU A 147 -22.40 6.04 8.16
N THR A 148 -22.13 5.83 9.45
CA THR A 148 -23.20 5.58 10.44
C THR A 148 -23.81 6.88 10.98
N GLY A 149 -23.12 8.01 10.83
CA GLY A 149 -23.54 9.30 11.39
C GLY A 149 -23.48 9.36 12.93
N GLN A 150 -22.87 8.36 13.57
CA GLN A 150 -22.70 8.33 15.03
C GLN A 150 -21.48 9.13 15.46
N MET A 151 -21.52 9.68 16.68
CA MET A 151 -20.36 10.32 17.28
C MET A 151 -19.59 9.32 18.14
N PRO A 152 -18.25 9.27 18.03
CA PRO A 152 -17.44 8.27 18.72
C PRO A 152 -17.65 8.22 20.23
N TYR A 153 -17.74 9.37 20.89
CA TYR A 153 -17.90 9.47 22.35
C TYR A 153 -19.22 8.87 22.90
N ASP A 154 -20.21 8.64 22.03
CA ASP A 154 -21.48 8.00 22.40
C ASP A 154 -21.52 6.50 22.07
N THR A 155 -20.39 5.93 21.67
CA THR A 155 -20.35 4.56 21.17
C THR A 155 -19.55 3.62 22.06
N LYS A 156 -20.03 2.36 22.12
CA LYS A 156 -19.26 1.22 22.63
C LYS A 156 -18.77 0.40 21.45
N VAL A 157 -17.46 0.20 21.35
CA VAL A 157 -16.84 -0.47 20.21
C VAL A 157 -16.03 -1.67 20.66
N ALA A 158 -16.33 -2.83 20.07
CA ALA A 158 -15.55 -4.05 20.24
C ALA A 158 -14.49 -4.12 19.12
N VAL A 159 -13.22 -4.22 19.49
CA VAL A 159 -12.12 -4.45 18.56
C VAL A 159 -11.59 -5.85 18.75
N ILE A 160 -11.62 -6.67 17.67
CA ILE A 160 -11.12 -8.04 17.69
C ILE A 160 -9.73 -8.08 17.08
N GLY A 161 -8.74 -8.50 17.87
CA GLY A 161 -7.35 -8.59 17.44
C GLY A 161 -6.43 -7.53 18.06
N ARG A 162 -5.11 -7.68 17.79
CA ARG A 162 -4.05 -6.80 18.31
C ARG A 162 -2.95 -6.54 17.30
N GLY A 163 -3.21 -6.76 16.01
CA GLY A 163 -2.27 -6.40 14.93
C GLY A 163 -2.22 -4.90 14.68
N ASN A 164 -1.35 -4.48 13.77
CA ASN A 164 -1.15 -3.05 13.45
C ASN A 164 -2.44 -2.33 13.03
N VAL A 165 -3.32 -3.00 12.27
CA VAL A 165 -4.63 -2.43 11.87
C VAL A 165 -5.51 -2.19 13.10
N ALA A 166 -5.61 -3.19 13.98
CA ALA A 166 -6.39 -3.05 15.22
C ALA A 166 -5.81 -1.97 16.13
N PHE A 167 -4.48 -1.85 16.20
CA PHE A 167 -3.83 -0.80 16.98
C PHE A 167 -4.18 0.60 16.46
N GLY A 168 -4.16 0.82 15.14
CA GLY A 168 -4.60 2.07 14.54
C GLY A 168 -6.06 2.39 14.84
N ALA A 169 -6.95 1.38 14.75
CA ALA A 169 -8.36 1.52 15.09
C ALA A 169 -8.56 1.92 16.55
N ILE A 170 -7.90 1.21 17.49
CA ILE A 170 -7.97 1.51 18.93
C ILE A 170 -7.51 2.92 19.23
N LYS A 171 -6.40 3.35 18.64
CA LYS A 171 -5.84 4.69 18.83
C LYS A 171 -6.84 5.80 18.45
N ILE A 172 -7.50 5.68 17.30
CA ILE A 172 -8.51 6.65 16.87
C ILE A 172 -9.74 6.59 17.76
N LEU A 173 -10.26 5.41 18.06
CA LEU A 173 -11.45 5.24 18.91
C LEU A 173 -11.25 5.88 20.27
N GLN A 174 -10.14 5.58 20.94
CA GLN A 174 -9.81 6.16 22.25
C GLN A 174 -9.57 7.65 22.18
N GLY A 175 -8.86 8.13 21.15
CA GLY A 175 -8.60 9.55 20.92
C GLY A 175 -9.85 10.37 20.68
N LEU A 176 -10.92 9.75 20.15
CA LEU A 176 -12.22 10.37 19.92
C LEU A 176 -13.23 10.10 21.05
N GLY A 177 -12.82 9.43 22.14
CA GLY A 177 -13.63 9.25 23.34
C GLY A 177 -14.60 8.09 23.32
N ALA A 178 -14.49 7.15 22.38
CA ALA A 178 -15.30 5.94 22.37
C ALA A 178 -14.95 5.01 23.54
N ASP A 179 -15.95 4.27 24.06
CA ASP A 179 -15.75 3.18 25.01
C ASP A 179 -15.26 1.93 24.25
N VAL A 180 -13.99 1.55 24.43
CA VAL A 180 -13.34 0.53 23.61
C VAL A 180 -13.06 -0.71 24.44
N THR A 181 -13.61 -1.84 24.02
CA THR A 181 -13.26 -3.16 24.53
C THR A 181 -12.45 -3.92 23.50
N VAL A 182 -11.25 -4.40 23.88
CA VAL A 182 -10.36 -5.15 22.98
C VAL A 182 -10.41 -6.64 23.33
N PHE A 183 -10.83 -7.44 22.36
CA PHE A 183 -10.88 -8.90 22.47
C PHE A 183 -9.65 -9.51 21.78
N LYS A 184 -9.03 -10.48 22.47
CA LYS A 184 -8.06 -11.38 21.86
C LYS A 184 -8.83 -12.46 21.08
N HIS A 185 -8.15 -13.50 20.63
CA HIS A 185 -8.75 -14.63 19.92
C HIS A 185 -9.70 -15.50 20.77
N ASN A 186 -10.15 -15.02 21.92
CA ASN A 186 -11.06 -15.76 22.80
C ASN A 186 -12.51 -15.49 22.40
N GLN A 187 -13.07 -16.38 21.58
CA GLN A 187 -14.44 -16.29 21.07
C GLN A 187 -15.49 -16.40 22.18
N GLU A 188 -15.23 -17.15 23.25
CA GLU A 188 -16.16 -17.33 24.37
C GLU A 188 -16.35 -16.02 25.15
N GLU A 189 -15.26 -15.27 25.39
CA GLU A 189 -15.33 -13.96 26.04
C GLU A 189 -16.08 -12.94 25.18
N LEU A 190 -15.91 -12.99 23.84
CA LEU A 190 -16.62 -12.14 22.91
C LEU A 190 -18.14 -12.40 22.99
N LEU A 191 -18.55 -13.66 22.90
CA LEU A 191 -19.95 -14.06 22.96
C LEU A 191 -20.61 -13.68 24.28
N SER A 192 -19.94 -13.90 25.42
CA SER A 192 -20.51 -13.60 26.73
C SER A 192 -20.72 -12.10 26.97
N LYS A 193 -19.89 -11.23 26.39
CA LYS A 193 -19.99 -9.76 26.51
C LYS A 193 -20.87 -9.10 25.45
N SER A 194 -21.12 -9.76 24.32
CA SER A 194 -22.01 -9.25 23.27
C SER A 194 -23.49 -9.46 23.56
N LEU A 195 -23.83 -10.27 24.57
CA LEU A 195 -25.20 -10.59 24.99
C LEU A 195 -25.70 -9.70 26.16
N ASN A 196 -24.86 -8.80 26.67
CA ASN A 196 -25.18 -7.79 27.68
C ASN A 196 -25.02 -6.39 27.14
#